data_163716fc99c6c71aceafbe164654ea48
#
_entry.id   163716fc99c6c71aceafbe164654ea48
#
_cell.length_a   1.000
_cell.length_b   1.000
_cell.length_c   1.000
_cell.angle_alpha   90.00
_cell.angle_beta   90.00
_cell.angle_gamma   90.00
#
_symmetry.space_group_name_H-M   'P 1'
#
loop_
_entity.id
_entity.type
_entity.pdbx_description
1 polymer ?
#
loop_
_entity_poly.entity_id
_entity_poly.type
_entity_poly.pdbx_seq_one_letter_code
_entity_poly.pdbx_strand_id
1 'polypeptide(L)'
;MTPLDRRDFVKAGAGTAIGMSVAPGVLLGGARGPADRLRLGFIGVGGRGSWLLGLALRRDDTEIKAVCDIVPEKAQAAARAVTEAGGTEPRQFTAGEEDYLNLLERDDIDAVIIATPWLWHTPMAVAAMERGKAVGVEVPAATTVQECWDLVDTQERTGMPFMMMENVCYRRDVMAVLQIVREGLLGEMVHLHCGYQHDLRAVKFNPGAEFGPGANGEAVWRTHHSIHRNGELYPTHGVGPVANWVDINRGNLFVSLTSHATKTRGLHEYIVAQGGEDHPNADVRFKLGDIVTTMIHTRNGETIMVNHDTNLPRPYSLAFRVQGTRGLWMNDNRSIYIEGVSPEAHTWEPFEAYQDRYDHPLWKRYAEDAEGAGHGGMDFFVMNAFVEAVKRREPTPLDVYDAAAWSVIGPLSEQSIAMGSHPVTFPDFTRGQWARRKPIFALGAEY
;
A
#
# COMPACT_ATOMS: atom_id res chain seq x y z
N MET A 1 -10.37 31.10 -1.28
CA MET A 1 -9.25 31.02 -2.23
C MET A 1 -9.82 30.75 -3.60
N THR A 2 -9.63 31.66 -4.54
CA THR A 2 -10.11 31.58 -5.93
C THR A 2 -9.21 30.62 -6.70
N PRO A 3 -9.74 29.77 -7.60
CA PRO A 3 -8.91 28.87 -8.41
C PRO A 3 -8.07 29.69 -9.40
N LEU A 4 -6.80 29.38 -9.51
CA LEU A 4 -5.87 29.94 -10.49
C LEU A 4 -6.26 29.50 -11.91
N ASP A 5 -6.34 30.44 -12.84
CA ASP A 5 -6.73 30.25 -14.23
C ASP A 5 -5.57 29.61 -15.03
N ARG A 6 -5.91 28.72 -15.96
CA ARG A 6 -4.99 27.99 -16.86
C ARG A 6 -4.06 28.90 -17.69
N ARG A 7 -4.39 30.20 -17.84
CA ARG A 7 -3.60 31.15 -18.62
C ARG A 7 -2.35 31.64 -17.91
N ASP A 8 -2.31 31.59 -16.58
CA ASP A 8 -1.16 32.09 -15.81
C ASP A 8 -0.03 31.04 -15.74
N PHE A 9 -0.35 29.76 -15.93
CA PHE A 9 0.62 28.68 -15.96
C PHE A 9 1.50 28.65 -17.23
N VAL A 10 0.98 29.15 -18.36
CA VAL A 10 1.70 29.12 -19.67
C VAL A 10 2.73 30.23 -19.82
N LYS A 11 2.65 31.29 -19.02
CA LYS A 11 3.55 32.48 -19.13
C LYS A 11 4.84 32.38 -18.32
N ALA A 12 4.97 31.38 -17.44
CA ALA A 12 6.17 31.17 -16.61
C ALA A 12 7.21 30.22 -17.22
N GLY A 13 6.94 29.63 -18.39
CA GLY A 13 7.70 28.53 -18.98
C GLY A 13 8.62 28.86 -20.19
N ALA A 14 9.07 30.11 -20.39
CA ALA A 14 9.98 30.43 -21.48
C ALA A 14 11.26 31.13 -20.98
N GLY A 15 12.30 30.36 -20.73
CA GLY A 15 13.62 30.91 -20.38
C GLY A 15 14.69 29.86 -20.08
N THR A 16 15.51 29.58 -21.08
CA THR A 16 16.90 29.13 -21.06
C THR A 16 17.22 27.67 -20.62
N ALA A 17 17.44 26.82 -21.60
CA ALA A 17 18.20 25.61 -21.47
C ALA A 17 19.68 25.92 -21.22
N ILE A 18 20.21 25.57 -20.05
CA ILE A 18 21.65 25.37 -19.80
C ILE A 18 21.79 23.94 -19.30
N GLY A 19 22.42 23.10 -20.13
CA GLY A 19 22.76 21.75 -19.76
C GLY A 19 23.78 21.72 -18.62
N MET A 20 23.39 21.19 -17.49
CA MET A 20 24.31 20.66 -16.49
C MET A 20 23.88 19.23 -16.20
N SER A 21 24.75 18.29 -16.60
CA SER A 21 24.70 16.92 -16.10
C SER A 21 25.09 16.95 -14.62
N VAL A 22 24.09 16.95 -13.75
CA VAL A 22 24.30 16.74 -12.30
C VAL A 22 24.09 15.26 -12.06
N ALA A 23 25.17 14.54 -11.78
CA ALA A 23 25.09 13.22 -11.15
C ALA A 23 24.40 13.39 -9.78
N PRO A 24 23.39 12.58 -9.43
CA PRO A 24 22.75 12.66 -8.12
C PRO A 24 23.68 12.06 -7.07
N GLY A 25 24.53 12.91 -6.50
CA GLY A 25 25.22 12.61 -5.25
C GLY A 25 24.43 13.18 -4.09
N VAL A 26 23.40 12.48 -3.61
CA VAL A 26 22.77 12.84 -2.36
C VAL A 26 23.70 12.42 -1.23
N LEU A 27 24.31 13.38 -0.58
CA LEU A 27 25.01 13.21 0.69
C LEU A 27 23.97 12.92 1.79
N LEU A 28 23.64 11.65 2.01
CA LEU A 28 23.21 11.23 3.33
C LEU A 28 24.37 11.51 4.27
N GLY A 29 24.15 12.33 5.30
CA GLY A 29 25.20 12.79 6.20
C GLY A 29 26.07 11.65 6.72
N GLY A 30 27.37 11.69 6.42
CA GLY A 30 28.45 10.82 6.86
C GLY A 30 28.28 9.35 6.46
N ALA A 31 29.30 8.76 5.81
CA ALA A 31 29.35 7.33 5.50
C ALA A 31 29.25 6.52 6.80
N ARG A 32 28.05 5.94 7.09
CA ARG A 32 27.84 5.01 8.19
C ARG A 32 28.15 3.60 7.73
N GLY A 33 28.87 2.85 8.57
CA GLY A 33 29.17 1.45 8.32
C GLY A 33 27.92 0.55 8.48
N PRO A 34 27.95 -0.71 8.03
CA PRO A 34 26.85 -1.67 8.16
C PRO A 34 26.41 -1.96 9.61
N ALA A 35 27.20 -1.54 10.59
CA ALA A 35 26.96 -1.73 12.02
C ALA A 35 26.13 -0.61 12.66
N ASP A 36 25.86 0.49 11.96
CA ASP A 36 25.11 1.59 12.55
C ASP A 36 23.60 1.31 12.52
N ARG A 37 22.94 1.52 13.65
CA ARG A 37 21.49 1.38 13.79
C ARG A 37 20.77 2.41 12.94
N LEU A 38 19.74 1.98 12.22
CA LEU A 38 18.85 2.90 11.51
C LEU A 38 17.95 3.63 12.52
N ARG A 39 18.02 4.96 12.55
CA ARG A 39 17.29 5.83 13.47
C ARG A 39 15.91 6.15 12.88
N LEU A 40 14.85 5.66 13.54
CA LEU A 40 13.48 5.74 13.05
C LEU A 40 12.64 6.76 13.82
N GLY A 41 11.79 7.47 13.09
CA GLY A 41 10.63 8.19 13.60
C GLY A 41 9.33 7.48 13.17
N PHE A 42 8.33 7.44 14.06
CA PHE A 42 7.01 6.91 13.73
C PHE A 42 5.98 8.02 13.76
N ILE A 43 5.20 8.16 12.69
CA ILE A 43 4.13 9.16 12.55
C ILE A 43 2.80 8.42 12.40
N GLY A 44 1.91 8.59 13.39
CA GLY A 44 0.72 7.77 13.57
C GLY A 44 1.06 6.45 14.27
N VAL A 45 0.87 6.41 15.59
CA VAL A 45 1.13 5.23 16.44
C VAL A 45 -0.19 4.66 17.01
N GLY A 46 -1.25 4.71 16.19
CA GLY A 46 -2.49 3.97 16.41
C GLY A 46 -2.30 2.46 16.22
N GLY A 47 -3.38 1.72 15.92
CA GLY A 47 -3.31 0.26 15.79
C GLY A 47 -2.21 -0.24 14.86
N ARG A 48 -2.20 0.23 13.60
CA ARG A 48 -1.20 -0.19 12.60
C ARG A 48 0.20 0.31 12.90
N GLY A 49 0.34 1.59 13.26
CA GLY A 49 1.65 2.17 13.57
C GLY A 49 2.31 1.55 14.79
N SER A 50 1.56 1.26 15.86
CA SER A 50 2.08 0.54 17.04
C SER A 50 2.53 -0.87 16.71
N TRP A 51 1.80 -1.55 15.81
CA TRP A 51 2.20 -2.87 15.33
C TRP A 51 3.55 -2.82 14.59
N LEU A 52 3.70 -1.92 13.63
CA LEU A 52 4.96 -1.73 12.89
C LEU A 52 6.11 -1.31 13.82
N LEU A 53 5.85 -0.45 14.82
CA LEU A 53 6.83 -0.09 15.84
C LEU A 53 7.29 -1.32 16.62
N GLY A 54 6.37 -2.20 17.00
CA GLY A 54 6.69 -3.48 17.65
C GLY A 54 7.62 -4.37 16.81
N LEU A 55 7.43 -4.40 15.48
CA LEU A 55 8.31 -5.13 14.57
C LEU A 55 9.71 -4.50 14.47
N ALA A 56 9.78 -3.17 14.44
CA ALA A 56 11.06 -2.47 14.47
C ALA A 56 11.82 -2.73 15.79
N LEU A 57 11.12 -2.86 16.92
CA LEU A 57 11.72 -3.19 18.23
C LEU A 57 12.26 -4.62 18.33
N ARG A 58 11.84 -5.55 17.46
CA ARG A 58 12.44 -6.90 17.40
C ARG A 58 13.83 -6.92 16.75
N ARG A 59 14.23 -5.81 16.12
CA ARG A 59 15.50 -5.68 15.41
C ARG A 59 16.54 -5.02 16.31
N ASP A 60 17.75 -5.55 16.32
CA ASP A 60 18.90 -4.98 17.05
C ASP A 60 19.60 -3.84 16.28
N ASP A 61 19.27 -3.71 14.99
CA ASP A 61 19.85 -2.75 14.05
C ASP A 61 18.96 -1.52 13.76
N THR A 62 17.91 -1.32 14.56
CA THR A 62 17.07 -0.11 14.53
C THR A 62 17.07 0.59 15.89
N GLU A 63 16.75 1.89 15.89
CA GLU A 63 16.59 2.70 17.09
C GLU A 63 15.43 3.68 16.91
N ILE A 64 14.44 3.66 17.80
CA ILE A 64 13.29 4.57 17.73
C ILE A 64 13.62 5.88 18.45
N LYS A 65 13.76 6.98 17.70
CA LYS A 65 14.14 8.31 18.21
C LYS A 65 12.95 9.20 18.55
N ALA A 66 11.83 9.00 17.83
CA ALA A 66 10.65 9.83 18.01
C ALA A 66 9.36 9.10 17.63
N VAL A 67 8.27 9.51 18.26
CA VAL A 67 6.92 9.10 17.95
C VAL A 67 6.01 10.34 17.85
N CYS A 68 5.09 10.35 16.89
CA CYS A 68 4.14 11.42 16.70
C CYS A 68 2.71 10.86 16.57
N ASP A 69 1.77 11.37 17.33
CA ASP A 69 0.33 11.11 17.20
C ASP A 69 -0.45 12.30 17.75
N ILE A 70 -1.57 12.65 17.15
CA ILE A 70 -2.47 13.72 17.63
C ILE A 70 -3.18 13.33 18.95
N VAL A 71 -3.17 12.04 19.29
CA VAL A 71 -3.71 11.50 20.55
C VAL A 71 -2.55 11.22 21.50
N PRO A 72 -2.33 12.08 22.55
CA PRO A 72 -1.17 11.98 23.41
C PRO A 72 -1.00 10.62 24.08
N GLU A 73 -2.10 9.96 24.42
CA GLU A 73 -2.10 8.65 25.08
C GLU A 73 -1.50 7.55 24.20
N LYS A 74 -1.70 7.65 22.86
CA LYS A 74 -1.11 6.72 21.90
C LYS A 74 0.40 6.94 21.78
N ALA A 75 0.86 8.18 21.68
CA ALA A 75 2.27 8.51 21.67
C ALA A 75 2.97 8.06 22.96
N GLN A 76 2.33 8.26 24.12
CA GLN A 76 2.84 7.80 25.41
C GLN A 76 2.91 6.26 25.49
N ALA A 77 1.89 5.56 24.98
CA ALA A 77 1.90 4.10 24.95
C ALA A 77 3.02 3.56 24.05
N ALA A 78 3.24 4.17 22.89
CA ALA A 78 4.35 3.82 22.00
C ALA A 78 5.72 4.09 22.66
N ALA A 79 5.88 5.22 23.34
CA ALA A 79 7.11 5.54 24.07
C ALA A 79 7.40 4.53 25.20
N ARG A 80 6.36 4.12 25.96
CA ARG A 80 6.49 3.05 26.95
C ARG A 80 6.93 1.73 26.33
N ALA A 81 6.34 1.32 25.21
CA ALA A 81 6.71 0.09 24.52
C ALA A 81 8.20 0.08 24.12
N VAL A 82 8.75 1.23 23.69
CA VAL A 82 10.17 1.36 23.37
C VAL A 82 11.04 1.15 24.64
N THR A 83 10.68 1.77 25.77
CA THR A 83 11.45 1.66 27.01
C THR A 83 11.34 0.25 27.63
N GLU A 84 10.17 -0.37 27.57
CA GLU A 84 9.96 -1.74 28.03
C GLU A 84 10.77 -2.76 27.20
N ALA A 85 10.99 -2.48 25.91
CA ALA A 85 11.87 -3.25 25.05
C ALA A 85 13.37 -2.96 25.28
N GLY A 86 13.73 -2.12 26.26
CA GLY A 86 15.10 -1.77 26.58
C GLY A 86 15.70 -0.64 25.73
N GLY A 87 14.89 0.03 24.91
CA GLY A 87 15.31 1.21 24.15
C GLY A 87 15.33 2.49 24.99
N THR A 88 15.96 3.53 24.44
CA THR A 88 15.91 4.90 25.02
C THR A 88 14.53 5.49 24.79
N GLU A 89 13.95 6.18 25.76
CA GLU A 89 12.66 6.84 25.62
C GLU A 89 12.65 7.78 24.41
N PRO A 90 11.77 7.58 23.42
CA PRO A 90 11.70 8.42 22.24
C PRO A 90 11.03 9.75 22.55
N ARG A 91 11.42 10.81 21.87
CA ARG A 91 10.72 12.09 21.96
C ARG A 91 9.31 11.97 21.39
N GLN A 92 8.33 12.49 22.14
CA GLN A 92 6.93 12.49 21.75
C GLN A 92 6.55 13.84 21.13
N PHE A 93 5.78 13.80 20.04
CA PHE A 93 5.25 14.94 19.32
C PHE A 93 3.72 14.82 19.27
N THR A 94 3.00 15.71 19.99
CA THR A 94 1.57 15.58 20.23
C THR A 94 0.83 16.92 20.19
N ALA A 95 1.49 17.99 19.70
CA ALA A 95 0.95 19.34 19.74
C ALA A 95 -0.08 19.65 18.62
N GLY A 96 -0.53 18.64 17.87
CA GLY A 96 -1.56 18.79 16.84
C GLY A 96 -1.18 18.13 15.51
N GLU A 97 -2.00 18.38 14.49
CA GLU A 97 -1.89 17.70 13.20
C GLU A 97 -0.57 17.97 12.46
N GLU A 98 0.06 19.13 12.69
CA GLU A 98 1.30 19.51 12.03
C GLU A 98 2.56 19.24 12.88
N ASP A 99 2.44 18.67 14.08
CA ASP A 99 3.60 18.46 14.96
C ASP A 99 4.59 17.42 14.40
N TYR A 100 4.17 16.61 13.42
CA TYR A 100 5.08 15.76 12.66
C TYR A 100 6.18 16.55 11.94
N LEU A 101 5.96 17.83 11.58
CA LEU A 101 6.99 18.69 10.98
C LEU A 101 8.14 18.92 11.96
N ASN A 102 7.84 19.12 13.25
CA ASN A 102 8.86 19.26 14.29
C ASN A 102 9.66 17.95 14.51
N LEU A 103 9.01 16.78 14.33
CA LEU A 103 9.71 15.49 14.32
C LEU A 103 10.67 15.41 13.13
N LEU A 104 10.25 15.85 11.95
CA LEU A 104 11.04 15.78 10.72
C LEU A 104 12.25 16.74 10.71
N GLU A 105 12.24 17.82 11.49
CA GLU A 105 13.38 18.75 11.65
C GLU A 105 14.56 18.14 12.44
N ARG A 106 14.40 16.96 13.03
CA ARG A 106 15.46 16.33 13.84
C ARG A 106 16.56 15.72 12.96
N ASP A 107 17.80 16.03 13.27
CA ASP A 107 18.98 15.50 12.58
C ASP A 107 19.34 14.06 12.99
N ASP A 108 18.77 13.57 14.09
CA ASP A 108 19.01 12.23 14.63
C ASP A 108 17.97 11.18 14.17
N ILE A 109 17.23 11.48 13.10
CA ILE A 109 16.29 10.57 12.42
C ILE A 109 16.75 10.37 10.98
N ASP A 110 16.90 9.12 10.55
CA ASP A 110 17.28 8.74 9.20
C ASP A 110 16.08 8.42 8.30
N ALA A 111 15.05 7.81 8.91
CA ALA A 111 13.86 7.36 8.20
C ALA A 111 12.61 7.50 9.06
N VAL A 112 11.46 7.60 8.41
CA VAL A 112 10.16 7.63 9.09
C VAL A 112 9.22 6.54 8.56
N ILE A 113 8.41 5.99 9.48
CA ILE A 113 7.27 5.13 9.14
C ILE A 113 6.00 5.94 9.37
N ILE A 114 5.16 6.05 8.32
CA ILE A 114 3.92 6.81 8.32
C ILE A 114 2.75 5.84 8.29
N ALA A 115 1.92 5.84 9.34
CA ALA A 115 0.75 4.98 9.49
C ALA A 115 -0.46 5.76 10.03
N THR A 116 -0.69 6.92 9.47
CA THR A 116 -1.77 7.85 9.76
C THR A 116 -3.03 7.52 8.94
N PRO A 117 -4.16 8.24 9.08
CA PRO A 117 -5.26 8.17 8.11
C PRO A 117 -4.81 8.57 6.69
N TRP A 118 -5.43 7.99 5.66
CA TRP A 118 -5.00 8.05 4.26
C TRP A 118 -4.71 9.46 3.72
N LEU A 119 -5.50 10.47 4.11
CA LEU A 119 -5.34 11.85 3.65
C LEU A 119 -4.00 12.50 4.08
N TRP A 120 -3.34 11.91 5.08
CA TRP A 120 -2.08 12.40 5.61
C TRP A 120 -0.85 11.68 5.05
N HIS A 121 -1.02 10.56 4.34
CA HIS A 121 0.10 9.77 3.82
C HIS A 121 0.99 10.59 2.89
N THR A 122 0.43 11.17 1.84
CA THR A 122 1.19 11.96 0.86
C THR A 122 1.79 13.24 1.46
N PRO A 123 1.05 14.12 2.17
CA PRO A 123 1.65 15.32 2.74
C PRO A 123 2.82 15.03 3.67
N MET A 124 2.70 14.01 4.52
CA MET A 124 3.76 13.61 5.44
C MET A 124 4.96 12.99 4.73
N ALA A 125 4.72 12.16 3.70
CA ALA A 125 5.78 11.53 2.91
C ALA A 125 6.58 12.56 2.11
N VAL A 126 5.91 13.52 1.47
CA VAL A 126 6.53 14.64 0.75
C VAL A 126 7.39 15.46 1.72
N ALA A 127 6.81 15.90 2.85
CA ALA A 127 7.53 16.69 3.85
C ALA A 127 8.76 15.96 4.42
N ALA A 128 8.69 14.63 4.59
CA ALA A 128 9.79 13.80 5.07
C ALA A 128 10.92 13.71 4.03
N MET A 129 10.59 13.42 2.77
CA MET A 129 11.59 13.37 1.70
C MET A 129 12.27 14.73 1.47
N GLU A 130 11.53 15.83 1.55
CA GLU A 130 12.09 17.19 1.44
C GLU A 130 13.09 17.52 2.57
N ARG A 131 12.95 16.87 3.73
CA ARG A 131 13.87 17.00 4.87
C ARG A 131 14.94 15.91 4.93
N GLY A 132 15.14 15.19 3.81
CA GLY A 132 16.19 14.19 3.69
C GLY A 132 15.94 12.92 4.50
N LYS A 133 14.69 12.56 4.79
CA LYS A 133 14.33 11.33 5.46
C LYS A 133 13.87 10.27 4.46
N ALA A 134 14.33 9.02 4.63
CA ALA A 134 13.73 7.89 3.93
C ALA A 134 12.32 7.64 4.47
N VAL A 135 11.41 7.16 3.60
CA VAL A 135 9.98 7.04 3.91
C VAL A 135 9.49 5.62 3.71
N GLY A 136 8.92 5.02 4.76
CA GLY A 136 8.00 3.91 4.69
C GLY A 136 6.58 4.42 4.94
N VAL A 137 5.65 4.22 4.02
CA VAL A 137 4.27 4.70 4.16
C VAL A 137 3.26 3.58 4.00
N GLU A 138 2.26 3.55 4.87
CA GLU A 138 1.14 2.63 4.82
C GLU A 138 0.23 2.89 3.61
N VAL A 139 -0.65 1.96 3.34
CA VAL A 139 -1.46 1.88 2.12
C VAL A 139 -2.88 2.45 2.30
N PRO A 140 -3.43 3.03 1.21
CA PRO A 140 -2.79 3.47 -0.03
C PRO A 140 -1.89 4.69 0.21
N ALA A 141 -0.84 4.85 -0.57
CA ALA A 141 0.12 5.96 -0.38
C ALA A 141 -0.47 7.33 -0.76
N ALA A 142 -1.46 7.35 -1.65
CA ALA A 142 -2.13 8.55 -2.16
C ALA A 142 -3.63 8.31 -2.37
N THR A 143 -4.42 9.37 -2.36
CA THR A 143 -5.88 9.34 -2.53
C THR A 143 -6.37 10.13 -3.75
N THR A 144 -5.49 10.89 -4.40
CA THR A 144 -5.76 11.68 -5.61
C THR A 144 -4.66 11.48 -6.66
N VAL A 145 -4.98 11.79 -7.92
CA VAL A 145 -4.00 11.73 -9.02
C VAL A 145 -2.84 12.70 -8.78
N GLN A 146 -3.14 13.89 -8.24
CA GLN A 146 -2.11 14.89 -7.96
C GLN A 146 -1.15 14.42 -6.87
N GLU A 147 -1.65 13.84 -5.79
CA GLU A 147 -0.81 13.25 -4.74
C GLU A 147 0.13 12.17 -5.26
N CYS A 148 -0.33 11.35 -6.22
CA CYS A 148 0.56 10.36 -6.86
C CYS A 148 1.74 11.05 -7.59
N TRP A 149 1.49 12.16 -8.30
CA TRP A 149 2.54 12.95 -8.92
C TRP A 149 3.44 13.65 -7.89
N ASP A 150 2.86 14.19 -6.83
CA ASP A 150 3.63 14.87 -5.77
C ASP A 150 4.64 13.91 -5.11
N LEU A 151 4.26 12.65 -4.90
CA LEU A 151 5.17 11.62 -4.40
C LEU A 151 6.30 11.34 -5.38
N VAL A 152 5.97 11.10 -6.66
CA VAL A 152 6.97 10.77 -7.69
C VAL A 152 7.92 11.95 -7.93
N ASP A 153 7.38 13.16 -8.11
CA ASP A 153 8.20 14.36 -8.37
C ASP A 153 9.12 14.69 -7.18
N THR A 154 8.63 14.48 -5.95
CA THR A 154 9.44 14.72 -4.76
C THR A 154 10.53 13.66 -4.63
N GLN A 155 10.22 12.39 -4.85
CA GLN A 155 11.21 11.32 -4.78
C GLN A 155 12.30 11.50 -5.86
N GLU A 156 11.91 11.81 -7.11
CA GLU A 156 12.86 12.06 -8.19
C GLU A 156 13.75 13.28 -7.92
N ARG A 157 13.19 14.33 -7.36
CA ARG A 157 13.92 15.57 -7.02
C ARG A 157 14.87 15.41 -5.84
N THR A 158 14.45 14.68 -4.81
CA THR A 158 15.23 14.53 -3.56
C THR A 158 16.15 13.32 -3.60
N GLY A 159 15.83 12.30 -4.38
CA GLY A 159 16.53 11.02 -4.39
C GLY A 159 16.35 10.19 -3.11
N MET A 160 15.44 10.59 -2.21
CA MET A 160 15.25 9.90 -0.95
C MET A 160 14.56 8.53 -1.16
N PRO A 161 15.00 7.49 -0.42
CA PRO A 161 14.32 6.20 -0.47
C PRO A 161 12.86 6.34 -0.05
N PHE A 162 11.96 5.76 -0.84
CA PHE A 162 10.54 5.69 -0.58
C PHE A 162 10.05 4.26 -0.78
N MET A 163 9.28 3.73 0.16
CA MET A 163 8.65 2.42 0.05
C MET A 163 7.19 2.47 0.52
N MET A 164 6.28 1.98 -0.29
CA MET A 164 4.93 1.67 0.18
C MET A 164 4.94 0.34 0.95
N MET A 165 4.36 0.33 2.15
CA MET A 165 4.41 -0.80 3.09
C MET A 165 3.32 -1.85 2.77
N GLU A 166 3.20 -2.26 1.51
CA GLU A 166 2.21 -3.24 1.05
C GLU A 166 2.62 -4.67 1.44
N ASN A 167 2.09 -5.14 2.54
CA ASN A 167 2.47 -6.42 3.15
C ASN A 167 1.97 -7.65 2.38
N VAL A 168 0.83 -7.56 1.66
CA VAL A 168 0.25 -8.72 0.95
C VAL A 168 1.16 -9.21 -0.17
N CYS A 169 2.02 -8.36 -0.73
CA CYS A 169 3.05 -8.81 -1.69
C CYS A 169 3.95 -9.90 -1.11
N TYR A 170 4.11 -9.95 0.21
CA TYR A 170 4.95 -10.92 0.93
C TYR A 170 4.18 -12.14 1.46
N ARG A 171 2.88 -12.27 1.20
CA ARG A 171 2.11 -13.44 1.63
C ARG A 171 2.68 -14.71 1.01
N ARG A 172 2.84 -15.78 1.82
CA ARG A 172 3.62 -16.96 1.42
C ARG A 172 3.11 -17.61 0.13
N ASP A 173 1.80 -17.80 0.00
CA ASP A 173 1.19 -18.35 -1.21
C ASP A 173 1.34 -17.42 -2.43
N VAL A 174 1.21 -16.10 -2.22
CA VAL A 174 1.42 -15.06 -3.25
C VAL A 174 2.85 -15.09 -3.79
N MET A 175 3.84 -15.26 -2.90
CA MET A 175 5.24 -15.36 -3.28
C MET A 175 5.57 -16.69 -3.95
N ALA A 176 4.92 -17.79 -3.54
CA ALA A 176 5.03 -19.07 -4.24
C ALA A 176 4.47 -18.99 -5.66
N VAL A 177 3.31 -18.31 -5.84
CA VAL A 177 2.75 -18.03 -7.16
C VAL A 177 3.66 -17.14 -8.01
N LEU A 178 4.33 -16.16 -7.40
CA LEU A 178 5.33 -15.34 -8.10
C LEU A 178 6.47 -16.20 -8.68
N GLN A 179 6.95 -17.20 -7.94
CA GLN A 179 7.95 -18.14 -8.45
C GLN A 179 7.40 -18.98 -9.59
N ILE A 180 6.19 -19.51 -9.47
CA ILE A 180 5.51 -20.30 -10.51
C ILE A 180 5.37 -19.47 -11.80
N VAL A 181 4.99 -18.20 -11.69
CA VAL A 181 4.88 -17.27 -12.84
C VAL A 181 6.26 -17.00 -13.44
N ARG A 182 7.27 -16.71 -12.62
CA ARG A 182 8.65 -16.44 -13.08
C ARG A 182 9.31 -17.65 -13.77
N GLU A 183 8.97 -18.86 -13.33
CA GLU A 183 9.42 -20.09 -13.98
C GLU A 183 8.62 -20.41 -15.26
N GLY A 184 7.61 -19.61 -15.60
CA GLY A 184 6.81 -19.76 -16.82
C GLY A 184 5.86 -20.96 -16.83
N LEU A 185 5.55 -21.54 -15.67
CA LEU A 185 4.73 -22.74 -15.57
C LEU A 185 3.27 -22.49 -16.00
N LEU A 186 2.75 -21.29 -15.78
CA LEU A 186 1.41 -20.91 -16.23
C LEU A 186 1.39 -20.41 -17.69
N GLY A 187 2.56 -20.33 -18.36
CA GLY A 187 2.68 -19.77 -19.69
C GLY A 187 2.59 -18.25 -19.71
N GLU A 188 2.14 -17.66 -20.81
CA GLU A 188 1.91 -16.21 -20.94
C GLU A 188 0.67 -15.81 -20.13
N MET A 189 0.78 -14.75 -19.29
CA MET A 189 -0.35 -14.27 -18.49
C MET A 189 -1.41 -13.62 -19.37
N VAL A 190 -2.67 -13.92 -19.08
CA VAL A 190 -3.81 -13.45 -19.90
C VAL A 190 -4.83 -12.69 -19.07
N HIS A 191 -5.21 -13.26 -17.91
CA HIS A 191 -6.24 -12.67 -17.06
C HIS A 191 -5.92 -12.87 -15.58
N LEU A 192 -6.12 -11.82 -14.80
CA LEU A 192 -5.91 -11.83 -13.38
C LEU A 192 -7.13 -11.26 -12.66
N HIS A 193 -7.35 -11.73 -11.44
CA HIS A 193 -8.40 -11.24 -10.57
C HIS A 193 -7.81 -10.98 -9.19
N CYS A 194 -8.25 -9.90 -8.55
CA CYS A 194 -7.88 -9.54 -7.18
C CYS A 194 -8.93 -8.62 -6.57
N GLY A 195 -8.74 -8.22 -5.33
CA GLY A 195 -9.60 -7.24 -4.67
C GLY A 195 -9.30 -7.08 -3.20
N TYR A 196 -10.07 -6.22 -2.55
CA TYR A 196 -10.14 -6.12 -1.10
C TYR A 196 -11.58 -6.39 -0.66
N GLN A 197 -11.83 -7.63 -0.29
CA GLN A 197 -13.16 -8.13 0.04
C GLN A 197 -13.15 -8.55 1.52
N HIS A 198 -13.53 -7.61 2.38
CA HIS A 198 -13.41 -7.71 3.82
C HIS A 198 -14.62 -7.08 4.50
N ASP A 199 -15.35 -7.82 5.29
CA ASP A 199 -16.45 -7.27 6.08
C ASP A 199 -15.92 -6.27 7.11
N LEU A 200 -16.00 -4.99 6.80
CA LEU A 200 -15.59 -3.90 7.68
C LEU A 200 -16.76 -3.19 8.36
N ARG A 201 -17.97 -3.75 8.33
CA ARG A 201 -19.15 -3.11 8.94
C ARG A 201 -18.94 -2.84 10.42
N ALA A 202 -18.40 -3.80 11.16
CA ALA A 202 -18.09 -3.63 12.59
C ALA A 202 -16.93 -2.65 12.86
N VAL A 203 -16.01 -2.44 11.91
CA VAL A 203 -14.97 -1.42 12.00
C VAL A 203 -15.53 -0.03 11.76
N LYS A 204 -16.46 0.10 10.81
CA LYS A 204 -17.08 1.37 10.41
C LYS A 204 -18.16 1.84 11.36
N PHE A 205 -18.82 0.90 12.05
CA PHE A 205 -19.89 1.18 13.00
C PHE A 205 -19.99 0.09 14.08
N ASN A 206 -19.70 0.43 15.32
CA ASN A 206 -19.92 -0.40 16.51
C ASN A 206 -19.90 0.48 17.76
N PRO A 207 -20.39 -0.01 18.93
CA PRO A 207 -20.27 0.72 20.18
C PRO A 207 -18.82 1.09 20.50
N GLY A 208 -18.51 2.38 20.57
CA GLY A 208 -17.18 2.92 20.74
C GLY A 208 -16.40 3.18 19.43
N ALA A 209 -16.95 2.81 18.28
CA ALA A 209 -16.38 3.11 16.96
C ALA A 209 -17.44 3.64 15.97
N GLU A 210 -18.60 4.06 16.44
CA GLU A 210 -19.61 4.77 15.64
C GLU A 210 -18.99 6.01 15.01
N PHE A 211 -19.34 6.28 13.77
CA PHE A 211 -18.89 7.48 13.07
C PHE A 211 -19.75 8.71 13.43
N GLY A 212 -19.19 9.90 13.20
CA GLY A 212 -19.83 11.15 13.58
C GLY A 212 -19.23 11.74 14.87
N PRO A 213 -19.86 12.73 15.48
CA PRO A 213 -19.34 13.36 16.70
C PRO A 213 -19.13 12.34 17.83
N GLY A 214 -17.94 12.28 18.37
CA GLY A 214 -17.55 11.34 19.43
C GLY A 214 -17.11 9.95 18.96
N ALA A 215 -17.08 9.68 17.66
CA ALA A 215 -16.54 8.43 17.13
C ALA A 215 -15.03 8.29 17.43
N ASN A 216 -14.56 7.04 17.51
CA ASN A 216 -13.14 6.72 17.72
C ASN A 216 -12.69 5.57 16.79
N GLY A 217 -11.42 5.22 16.85
CA GLY A 217 -10.86 4.17 16.01
C GLY A 217 -10.87 4.53 14.52
N GLU A 218 -10.96 3.55 13.66
CA GLU A 218 -10.96 3.76 12.20
C GLU A 218 -12.27 4.36 11.68
N ALA A 219 -13.37 4.22 12.38
CA ALA A 219 -14.65 4.81 12.00
C ALA A 219 -14.57 6.34 11.83
N VAL A 220 -13.73 7.02 12.60
CA VAL A 220 -13.53 8.48 12.56
C VAL A 220 -13.14 8.97 11.17
N TRP A 221 -12.33 8.20 10.44
CA TRP A 221 -11.82 8.63 9.14
C TRP A 221 -12.23 7.69 7.99
N ARG A 222 -12.20 6.36 8.20
CA ARG A 222 -12.51 5.37 7.14
C ARG A 222 -13.96 5.47 6.67
N THR A 223 -14.91 5.66 7.58
CA THR A 223 -16.32 5.77 7.26
C THR A 223 -16.64 7.01 6.44
N HIS A 224 -15.93 8.12 6.66
CA HIS A 224 -16.04 9.33 5.83
C HIS A 224 -15.75 9.06 4.36
N HIS A 225 -14.78 8.20 4.05
CA HIS A 225 -14.55 7.80 2.66
C HIS A 225 -15.76 7.07 2.07
N SER A 226 -16.43 6.21 2.84
CA SER A 226 -17.66 5.52 2.39
C SER A 226 -18.84 6.47 2.20
N ILE A 227 -18.91 7.56 2.97
CA ILE A 227 -19.95 8.59 2.84
C ILE A 227 -19.74 9.44 1.58
N HIS A 228 -18.50 9.83 1.28
CA HIS A 228 -18.20 10.89 0.32
C HIS A 228 -17.65 10.40 -1.01
N ARG A 229 -17.15 9.17 -1.09
CA ARG A 229 -16.45 8.62 -2.27
C ARG A 229 -17.15 7.37 -2.79
N ASN A 230 -17.02 7.12 -4.11
CA ASN A 230 -17.59 5.94 -4.77
C ASN A 230 -16.60 5.38 -5.78
N GLY A 231 -15.77 4.45 -5.36
CA GLY A 231 -14.71 3.86 -6.17
C GLY A 231 -14.02 2.69 -5.49
N GLU A 232 -12.99 2.20 -6.13
CA GLU A 232 -12.06 1.22 -5.58
C GLU A 232 -11.15 1.92 -4.54
N LEU A 233 -11.60 1.99 -3.29
CA LEU A 233 -10.95 2.83 -2.29
C LEU A 233 -9.70 2.20 -1.65
N TYR A 234 -9.47 0.89 -1.86
CA TYR A 234 -8.35 0.19 -1.22
C TYR A 234 -7.74 -0.88 -2.13
N PRO A 235 -7.21 -0.49 -3.30
CA PRO A 235 -6.80 -1.44 -4.34
C PRO A 235 -5.50 -2.20 -4.01
N THR A 236 -4.61 -1.63 -3.20
CA THR A 236 -3.20 -2.02 -3.12
C THR A 236 -2.97 -3.45 -2.67
N HIS A 237 -3.75 -3.96 -1.70
CA HIS A 237 -3.66 -5.35 -1.22
C HIS A 237 -3.93 -6.39 -2.32
N GLY A 238 -4.86 -6.09 -3.21
CA GLY A 238 -5.13 -6.94 -4.37
C GLY A 238 -4.14 -6.71 -5.50
N VAL A 239 -3.95 -5.45 -5.87
CA VAL A 239 -3.20 -5.06 -7.07
C VAL A 239 -1.70 -5.24 -6.90
N GLY A 240 -1.13 -5.06 -5.71
CA GLY A 240 0.31 -5.19 -5.47
C GLY A 240 0.88 -6.54 -5.93
N PRO A 241 0.37 -7.67 -5.45
CA PRO A 241 0.78 -8.98 -5.95
C PRO A 241 0.61 -9.15 -7.45
N VAL A 242 -0.56 -8.78 -7.98
CA VAL A 242 -0.88 -8.91 -9.41
C VAL A 242 0.07 -8.08 -10.26
N ALA A 243 0.38 -6.84 -9.86
CA ALA A 243 1.31 -5.97 -10.55
C ALA A 243 2.73 -6.58 -10.64
N ASN A 244 3.17 -7.27 -9.57
CA ASN A 244 4.45 -7.98 -9.56
C ASN A 244 4.42 -9.27 -10.43
N TRP A 245 3.28 -9.92 -10.59
CA TRP A 245 3.15 -11.11 -11.46
C TRP A 245 3.19 -10.78 -12.95
N VAL A 246 2.85 -9.54 -13.34
CA VAL A 246 2.86 -9.09 -14.74
C VAL A 246 3.78 -7.89 -14.98
N ASP A 247 4.75 -7.68 -14.10
CA ASP A 247 5.84 -6.71 -14.22
C ASP A 247 5.39 -5.27 -14.49
N ILE A 248 4.31 -4.80 -13.86
CA ILE A 248 3.86 -3.40 -13.98
C ILE A 248 4.99 -2.45 -13.58
N ASN A 249 5.17 -1.37 -14.32
CA ASN A 249 6.27 -0.40 -14.24
C ASN A 249 7.67 -0.99 -14.61
N ARG A 250 7.76 -2.27 -15.04
CA ARG A 250 9.02 -2.98 -15.30
C ARG A 250 8.91 -3.90 -16.51
N GLY A 251 8.54 -3.34 -17.66
CA GLY A 251 8.26 -4.05 -18.92
C GLY A 251 6.77 -4.07 -19.28
N ASN A 252 5.91 -3.64 -18.37
CA ASN A 252 4.46 -3.53 -18.56
C ASN A 252 3.91 -2.25 -17.90
N LEU A 253 2.67 -1.90 -18.16
CA LEU A 253 2.03 -0.67 -17.68
C LEU A 253 0.52 -0.85 -17.62
N PHE A 254 -0.16 -0.27 -16.64
CA PHE A 254 -1.60 -0.08 -16.69
C PHE A 254 -1.95 0.97 -17.76
N VAL A 255 -2.90 0.65 -18.65
CA VAL A 255 -3.28 1.53 -19.77
C VAL A 255 -4.57 2.26 -19.49
N SER A 256 -5.62 1.51 -19.15
CA SER A 256 -6.94 2.07 -18.89
C SER A 256 -7.73 1.22 -17.92
N LEU A 257 -8.72 1.82 -17.29
CA LEU A 257 -9.71 1.10 -16.48
C LEU A 257 -11.14 1.55 -16.82
N THR A 258 -12.08 0.66 -16.50
CA THR A 258 -13.51 0.95 -16.35
C THR A 258 -13.97 0.47 -14.99
N SER A 259 -14.88 1.20 -14.34
CA SER A 259 -15.39 0.84 -13.01
C SER A 259 -16.92 0.95 -12.95
N HIS A 260 -17.52 0.02 -12.23
CA HIS A 260 -18.95 -0.04 -11.96
C HIS A 260 -19.18 -0.17 -10.46
N ALA A 261 -20.11 0.59 -9.93
CA ALA A 261 -20.53 0.51 -8.54
C ALA A 261 -21.97 -0.02 -8.45
N THR A 262 -22.23 -0.88 -7.48
CA THR A 262 -23.59 -1.34 -7.16
C THR A 262 -24.36 -0.27 -6.37
N LYS A 263 -25.62 -0.54 -6.08
CA LYS A 263 -26.38 0.20 -5.04
C LYS A 263 -25.71 0.04 -3.67
N THR A 264 -26.00 0.95 -2.76
CA THR A 264 -25.55 0.93 -1.36
C THR A 264 -26.67 0.50 -0.43
N ARG A 265 -26.49 -0.55 0.36
CA ARG A 265 -27.45 -1.09 1.33
C ARG A 265 -26.82 -1.64 2.60
N GLY A 266 -25.70 -2.39 2.46
CA GLY A 266 -25.18 -3.26 3.51
C GLY A 266 -24.82 -2.54 4.79
N LEU A 267 -24.12 -1.38 4.70
CA LEU A 267 -23.73 -0.64 5.90
C LEU A 267 -24.96 0.03 6.57
N HIS A 268 -25.92 0.54 5.79
CA HIS A 268 -27.18 1.07 6.34
C HIS A 268 -27.96 -0.01 7.09
N GLU A 269 -28.19 -1.18 6.48
CA GLU A 269 -28.90 -2.29 7.14
C GLU A 269 -28.19 -2.74 8.42
N TYR A 270 -26.85 -2.75 8.40
CA TYR A 270 -26.06 -3.08 9.58
C TYR A 270 -26.24 -2.07 10.71
N ILE A 271 -26.22 -0.75 10.40
CA ILE A 271 -26.43 0.32 11.38
C ILE A 271 -27.81 0.19 12.03
N VAL A 272 -28.86 0.00 11.23
CA VAL A 272 -30.23 -0.18 11.73
C VAL A 272 -30.35 -1.45 12.59
N ALA A 273 -29.72 -2.54 12.16
CA ALA A 273 -29.74 -3.80 12.92
C ALA A 273 -29.02 -3.69 14.28
N GLN A 274 -27.93 -2.91 14.36
CA GLN A 274 -27.15 -2.75 15.60
C GLN A 274 -27.66 -1.60 16.49
N GLY A 275 -28.08 -0.49 15.90
CA GLY A 275 -28.40 0.75 16.59
C GLY A 275 -29.89 1.06 16.66
N GLY A 276 -30.73 0.43 15.82
CA GLY A 276 -32.13 0.74 15.64
C GLY A 276 -32.39 1.79 14.56
N GLU A 277 -33.67 1.89 14.13
CA GLU A 277 -34.09 2.86 13.11
C GLU A 277 -33.95 4.32 13.59
N ASP A 278 -34.06 4.56 14.89
CA ASP A 278 -33.92 5.90 15.49
C ASP A 278 -32.45 6.30 15.78
N HIS A 279 -31.47 5.46 15.42
CA HIS A 279 -30.06 5.78 15.65
C HIS A 279 -29.65 6.98 14.80
N PRO A 280 -28.87 7.98 15.32
CA PRO A 280 -28.47 9.18 14.59
C PRO A 280 -27.75 8.91 13.27
N ASN A 281 -27.10 7.77 13.14
CA ASN A 281 -26.41 7.36 11.90
C ASN A 281 -27.29 6.53 10.95
N ALA A 282 -28.51 6.16 11.30
CA ALA A 282 -29.40 5.37 10.44
C ALA A 282 -29.79 6.10 9.15
N ASP A 283 -29.93 7.43 9.19
CA ASP A 283 -30.29 8.25 8.03
C ASP A 283 -29.09 8.65 7.14
N VAL A 284 -27.88 8.25 7.51
CA VAL A 284 -26.69 8.59 6.72
C VAL A 284 -26.72 7.87 5.36
N ARG A 285 -26.55 8.66 4.30
CA ARG A 285 -26.47 8.17 2.93
C ARG A 285 -25.03 7.94 2.53
N PHE A 286 -24.69 6.68 2.29
CA PHE A 286 -23.37 6.31 1.80
C PHE A 286 -23.32 6.43 0.27
N LYS A 287 -22.26 7.04 -0.24
CA LYS A 287 -22.01 7.19 -1.66
C LYS A 287 -21.33 5.95 -2.26
N LEU A 288 -20.50 5.28 -1.45
CA LEU A 288 -19.78 4.08 -1.87
C LEU A 288 -20.76 2.93 -2.14
N GLY A 289 -20.76 2.41 -3.36
CA GLY A 289 -21.48 1.17 -3.69
C GLY A 289 -21.01 0.02 -2.81
N ASP A 290 -21.91 -0.92 -2.50
CA ASP A 290 -21.55 -2.06 -1.66
C ASP A 290 -20.43 -2.90 -2.30
N ILE A 291 -20.47 -3.03 -3.65
CA ILE A 291 -19.38 -3.62 -4.43
C ILE A 291 -18.99 -2.65 -5.54
N VAL A 292 -17.69 -2.42 -5.69
CA VAL A 292 -17.12 -1.76 -6.86
C VAL A 292 -16.30 -2.78 -7.63
N THR A 293 -16.57 -2.90 -8.95
CA THR A 293 -15.83 -3.77 -9.86
C THR A 293 -15.10 -2.92 -10.88
N THR A 294 -13.79 -3.07 -10.93
CA THR A 294 -12.90 -2.34 -11.84
C THR A 294 -12.21 -3.33 -12.78
N MET A 295 -12.27 -3.07 -14.08
CA MET A 295 -11.52 -3.81 -15.09
C MET A 295 -10.38 -2.95 -15.60
N ILE A 296 -9.15 -3.45 -15.48
CA ILE A 296 -7.92 -2.78 -15.94
C ILE A 296 -7.37 -3.52 -17.15
N HIS A 297 -6.91 -2.77 -18.15
CA HIS A 297 -6.13 -3.26 -19.29
C HIS A 297 -4.66 -2.86 -19.12
N THR A 298 -3.76 -3.79 -19.42
CA THR A 298 -2.32 -3.56 -19.39
C THR A 298 -1.75 -3.35 -20.79
N ARG A 299 -0.51 -2.88 -20.86
CA ARG A 299 0.18 -2.64 -22.13
C ARG A 299 0.50 -3.93 -22.88
N ASN A 300 0.79 -5.01 -22.17
CA ASN A 300 1.10 -6.32 -22.78
C ASN A 300 -0.16 -7.11 -23.14
N GLY A 301 -1.36 -6.60 -22.80
CA GLY A 301 -2.66 -7.15 -23.24
C GLY A 301 -3.39 -7.95 -22.18
N GLU A 302 -2.86 -8.10 -20.98
CA GLU A 302 -3.57 -8.75 -19.87
C GLU A 302 -4.76 -7.89 -19.41
N THR A 303 -5.76 -8.55 -18.87
CA THR A 303 -6.87 -7.91 -18.16
C THR A 303 -6.80 -8.24 -16.67
N ILE A 304 -7.12 -7.25 -15.82
CA ILE A 304 -7.13 -7.42 -14.37
C ILE A 304 -8.49 -6.97 -13.84
N MET A 305 -9.21 -7.87 -13.17
CA MET A 305 -10.43 -7.53 -12.45
C MET A 305 -10.10 -7.24 -10.99
N VAL A 306 -10.53 -6.08 -10.50
CA VAL A 306 -10.35 -5.66 -9.10
C VAL A 306 -11.72 -5.46 -8.45
N ASN A 307 -11.94 -6.03 -7.27
CA ASN A 307 -13.19 -5.88 -6.53
C ASN A 307 -12.97 -5.25 -5.15
N HIS A 308 -13.73 -4.22 -4.84
CA HIS A 308 -13.85 -3.64 -3.50
C HIS A 308 -15.20 -4.01 -2.89
N ASP A 309 -15.17 -4.70 -1.73
CA ASP A 309 -16.36 -5.11 -0.99
C ASP A 309 -16.07 -5.03 0.52
N THR A 310 -16.56 -3.95 1.16
CA THR A 310 -16.27 -3.68 2.57
C THR A 310 -17.52 -3.37 3.40
N ASN A 311 -18.71 -3.47 2.81
CA ASN A 311 -19.98 -3.10 3.43
C ASN A 311 -20.96 -4.28 3.51
N LEU A 312 -20.59 -5.47 3.05
CA LEU A 312 -21.45 -6.66 3.04
C LEU A 312 -20.88 -7.76 3.95
N PRO A 313 -21.74 -8.67 4.46
CA PRO A 313 -21.29 -9.81 5.25
C PRO A 313 -20.57 -10.83 4.36
N ARG A 314 -19.33 -11.14 4.69
CA ARG A 314 -18.53 -12.11 3.97
C ARG A 314 -17.31 -12.60 4.74
N PRO A 315 -16.75 -13.78 4.45
CA PRO A 315 -15.37 -14.12 4.82
C PRO A 315 -14.36 -13.21 4.09
N TYR A 316 -13.20 -13.00 4.72
CA TYR A 316 -12.10 -12.27 4.08
C TYR A 316 -11.58 -12.99 2.84
N SER A 317 -11.42 -12.26 1.74
CA SER A 317 -10.79 -12.75 0.52
C SER A 317 -10.13 -11.60 -0.24
N LEU A 318 -8.99 -11.88 -0.85
CA LEU A 318 -8.37 -11.01 -1.86
C LEU A 318 -8.70 -11.46 -3.28
N ALA A 319 -9.52 -12.52 -3.40
CA ALA A 319 -10.04 -13.07 -4.64
C ALA A 319 -8.97 -13.34 -5.71
N PHE A 320 -7.74 -13.67 -5.31
CA PHE A 320 -6.68 -13.88 -6.28
C PHE A 320 -6.98 -15.03 -7.23
N ARG A 321 -6.86 -14.72 -8.50
CA ARG A 321 -6.80 -15.66 -9.60
C ARG A 321 -5.73 -15.16 -10.55
N VAL A 322 -4.85 -16.05 -11.00
CA VAL A 322 -3.91 -15.79 -12.07
C VAL A 322 -4.06 -16.86 -13.13
N GLN A 323 -4.30 -16.47 -14.35
CA GLN A 323 -4.50 -17.37 -15.48
C GLN A 323 -3.59 -16.99 -16.63
N GLY A 324 -2.80 -17.96 -17.05
CA GLY A 324 -1.99 -17.90 -18.25
C GLY A 324 -2.46 -18.91 -19.30
N THR A 325 -1.68 -19.03 -20.37
CA THR A 325 -1.99 -19.91 -21.51
C THR A 325 -1.85 -21.41 -21.21
N ARG A 326 -1.21 -21.76 -20.09
CA ARG A 326 -0.91 -23.16 -19.71
C ARG A 326 -1.45 -23.58 -18.36
N GLY A 327 -2.10 -22.68 -17.64
CA GLY A 327 -2.64 -23.03 -16.33
C GLY A 327 -3.24 -21.86 -15.59
N LEU A 328 -3.79 -22.16 -14.42
CA LEU A 328 -4.34 -21.14 -13.54
C LEU A 328 -4.26 -21.56 -12.06
N TRP A 329 -4.16 -20.57 -11.21
CA TRP A 329 -4.27 -20.70 -9.76
C TRP A 329 -5.41 -19.82 -9.24
N MET A 330 -6.13 -20.31 -8.22
CA MET A 330 -7.17 -19.57 -7.52
C MET A 330 -6.97 -19.69 -6.00
N ASN A 331 -6.97 -18.55 -5.33
CA ASN A 331 -6.77 -18.49 -3.89
C ASN A 331 -8.00 -18.98 -3.09
N ASP A 332 -9.21 -18.59 -3.49
CA ASP A 332 -10.42 -18.88 -2.70
C ASP A 332 -10.73 -20.38 -2.59
N ASN A 333 -10.42 -21.15 -3.60
CA ASN A 333 -10.55 -22.61 -3.57
C ASN A 333 -9.22 -23.32 -3.29
N ARG A 334 -8.12 -22.58 -3.05
CA ARG A 334 -6.77 -23.09 -2.77
C ARG A 334 -6.30 -24.12 -3.78
N SER A 335 -6.54 -23.88 -5.05
CA SER A 335 -6.31 -24.87 -6.10
C SER A 335 -5.54 -24.30 -7.29
N ILE A 336 -4.86 -25.22 -7.99
CA ILE A 336 -4.07 -24.93 -9.19
C ILE A 336 -4.36 -25.97 -10.26
N TYR A 337 -4.19 -25.61 -11.53
CA TYR A 337 -4.12 -26.55 -12.65
C TYR A 337 -3.03 -26.06 -13.61
N ILE A 338 -2.16 -26.97 -14.03
CA ILE A 338 -1.10 -26.71 -15.01
C ILE A 338 -1.13 -27.79 -16.08
N GLU A 339 -1.38 -27.41 -17.32
CA GLU A 339 -1.44 -28.32 -18.46
C GLU A 339 -0.11 -29.08 -18.64
N GLY A 340 -0.19 -30.40 -18.74
CA GLY A 340 0.97 -31.28 -18.87
C GLY A 340 1.78 -31.51 -17.60
N VAL A 341 1.36 -30.92 -16.45
CA VAL A 341 1.95 -31.13 -15.11
C VAL A 341 0.93 -31.74 -14.18
N SER A 342 -0.30 -31.18 -14.14
CA SER A 342 -1.40 -31.74 -13.36
C SER A 342 -1.73 -33.16 -13.83
N PRO A 343 -1.93 -34.13 -12.90
CA PRO A 343 -2.07 -35.56 -13.24
C PRO A 343 -3.32 -35.85 -14.06
N GLU A 344 -4.39 -35.10 -13.86
CA GLU A 344 -5.66 -35.27 -14.55
C GLU A 344 -6.07 -34.01 -15.30
N ALA A 345 -6.41 -34.14 -16.58
CA ALA A 345 -6.92 -33.02 -17.38
C ALA A 345 -8.26 -32.51 -16.80
N HIS A 346 -8.46 -31.19 -16.84
CA HIS A 346 -9.68 -30.49 -16.36
C HIS A 346 -10.00 -30.68 -14.88
N THR A 347 -9.03 -31.10 -14.06
CA THR A 347 -9.22 -31.38 -12.62
C THR A 347 -8.34 -30.44 -11.78
N TRP A 348 -8.95 -29.81 -10.79
CA TRP A 348 -8.22 -28.98 -9.84
C TRP A 348 -7.35 -29.83 -8.90
N GLU A 349 -6.15 -29.35 -8.63
CA GLU A 349 -5.26 -29.90 -7.60
C GLU A 349 -5.19 -28.97 -6.39
N PRO A 350 -5.01 -29.51 -5.18
CA PRO A 350 -4.68 -28.72 -4.01
C PRO A 350 -3.36 -27.95 -4.20
N PHE A 351 -3.34 -26.67 -3.81
CA PHE A 351 -2.17 -25.80 -4.02
C PHE A 351 -1.01 -26.08 -3.06
N GLU A 352 -1.25 -26.73 -1.92
CA GLU A 352 -0.28 -26.91 -0.85
C GLU A 352 1.04 -27.54 -1.32
N ALA A 353 0.97 -28.59 -2.13
CA ALA A 353 2.17 -29.27 -2.66
C ALA A 353 3.00 -28.35 -3.59
N TYR A 354 2.33 -27.48 -4.32
CA TYR A 354 2.98 -26.47 -5.16
C TYR A 354 3.58 -25.36 -4.31
N GLN A 355 2.85 -24.86 -3.30
CA GLN A 355 3.37 -23.86 -2.37
C GLN A 355 4.68 -24.33 -1.73
N ASP A 356 4.75 -25.55 -1.22
CA ASP A 356 5.97 -26.09 -0.60
C ASP A 356 7.13 -26.23 -1.60
N ARG A 357 6.83 -26.67 -2.81
CA ARG A 357 7.84 -26.83 -3.86
C ARG A 357 8.39 -25.48 -4.36
N TYR A 358 7.52 -24.48 -4.53
CA TYR A 358 7.85 -23.16 -5.05
C TYR A 358 7.91 -22.11 -3.95
N ASP A 359 8.05 -22.52 -2.68
CA ASP A 359 8.19 -21.60 -1.57
C ASP A 359 9.35 -20.63 -1.80
N HIS A 360 9.10 -19.36 -1.57
CA HIS A 360 10.07 -18.33 -1.91
C HIS A 360 11.30 -18.41 -0.99
N PRO A 361 12.53 -18.13 -1.50
CA PRO A 361 13.75 -18.14 -0.68
C PRO A 361 13.67 -17.24 0.57
N LEU A 362 12.95 -16.13 0.53
CA LEU A 362 12.68 -15.28 1.70
C LEU A 362 11.94 -16.06 2.81
N TRP A 363 10.86 -16.78 2.46
CA TRP A 363 10.11 -17.58 3.41
C TRP A 363 10.91 -18.76 3.95
N LYS A 364 11.71 -19.40 3.11
CA LYS A 364 12.63 -20.47 3.56
C LYS A 364 13.68 -19.95 4.55
N ARG A 365 14.12 -18.72 4.39
CA ARG A 365 15.14 -18.10 5.26
C ARG A 365 14.59 -17.57 6.57
N TYR A 366 13.44 -16.91 6.53
CA TYR A 366 12.93 -16.11 7.64
C TYR A 366 11.58 -16.59 8.21
N ALA A 367 11.19 -17.87 7.96
CA ALA A 367 9.92 -18.39 8.44
C ALA A 367 9.78 -18.28 9.97
N GLU A 368 10.86 -18.54 10.71
CA GLU A 368 10.88 -18.47 12.17
C GLU A 368 10.78 -17.01 12.65
N ASP A 369 11.47 -16.07 12.01
CA ASP A 369 11.41 -14.64 12.34
C ASP A 369 10.04 -14.03 12.03
N ALA A 370 9.36 -14.55 11.00
CA ALA A 370 8.03 -14.15 10.60
C ALA A 370 6.93 -14.69 11.51
N GLU A 371 7.23 -15.72 12.32
CA GLU A 371 6.24 -16.29 13.25
C GLU A 371 5.79 -15.24 14.28
N GLY A 372 4.48 -15.10 14.43
CA GLY A 372 3.89 -14.09 15.32
C GLY A 372 4.10 -12.64 14.90
N ALA A 373 4.60 -12.38 13.69
CA ALA A 373 4.84 -11.02 13.19
C ALA A 373 3.58 -10.36 12.56
N GLY A 374 2.40 -10.96 12.71
CA GLY A 374 1.13 -10.44 12.23
C GLY A 374 0.79 -10.79 10.79
N HIS A 375 -0.51 -10.80 10.50
CA HIS A 375 -1.04 -11.11 9.16
C HIS A 375 -0.41 -12.37 8.53
N GLY A 376 -0.18 -13.42 9.35
CA GLY A 376 0.47 -14.65 8.87
C GLY A 376 1.97 -14.49 8.59
N GLY A 377 2.64 -13.49 9.18
CA GLY A 377 4.09 -13.27 9.07
C GLY A 377 4.51 -12.23 8.03
N MET A 378 3.62 -11.82 7.12
CA MET A 378 4.00 -10.93 6.01
C MET A 378 4.43 -9.53 6.47
N ASP A 379 4.01 -9.06 7.64
CA ASP A 379 4.43 -7.77 8.18
C ASP A 379 5.93 -7.74 8.56
N PHE A 380 6.51 -8.89 8.92
CA PHE A 380 7.97 -9.00 9.11
C PHE A 380 8.72 -8.64 7.83
N PHE A 381 8.32 -9.22 6.70
CA PHE A 381 9.03 -9.03 5.44
C PHE A 381 8.97 -7.59 4.94
N VAL A 382 7.83 -6.91 5.06
CA VAL A 382 7.71 -5.52 4.61
C VAL A 382 8.59 -4.59 5.46
N MET A 383 8.65 -4.80 6.78
CA MET A 383 9.53 -4.04 7.66
C MET A 383 11.01 -4.36 7.38
N ASN A 384 11.34 -5.65 7.22
CA ASN A 384 12.69 -6.08 6.89
C ASN A 384 13.17 -5.46 5.57
N ALA A 385 12.36 -5.53 4.53
CA ALA A 385 12.70 -4.96 3.22
C ALA A 385 12.96 -3.46 3.27
N PHE A 386 12.14 -2.70 4.01
CA PHE A 386 12.36 -1.27 4.19
C PHE A 386 13.68 -0.97 4.90
N VAL A 387 13.92 -1.59 6.04
CA VAL A 387 15.14 -1.36 6.85
C VAL A 387 16.39 -1.75 6.07
N GLU A 388 16.39 -2.94 5.45
CA GLU A 388 17.55 -3.42 4.68
C GLU A 388 17.84 -2.54 3.47
N ALA A 389 16.81 -2.19 2.66
CA ALA A 389 17.01 -1.34 1.49
C ALA A 389 17.58 0.04 1.87
N VAL A 390 17.04 0.67 2.93
CA VAL A 390 17.53 1.97 3.40
C VAL A 390 18.97 1.89 3.92
N LYS A 391 19.30 0.89 4.75
CA LYS A 391 20.64 0.69 5.28
C LYS A 391 21.68 0.42 4.19
N ARG A 392 21.33 -0.38 3.20
CA ARG A 392 22.21 -0.74 2.09
C ARG A 392 22.26 0.34 1.00
N ARG A 393 21.36 1.34 1.05
CA ARG A 393 21.19 2.37 0.02
C ARG A 393 20.83 1.76 -1.35
N GLU A 394 20.00 0.75 -1.32
CA GLU A 394 19.49 0.06 -2.48
C GLU A 394 18.07 0.54 -2.82
N PRO A 395 17.60 0.35 -4.05
CA PRO A 395 16.20 0.63 -4.39
C PRO A 395 15.25 -0.18 -3.52
N THR A 396 14.22 0.45 -3.01
CA THR A 396 13.16 -0.21 -2.24
C THR A 396 12.34 -1.12 -3.15
N PRO A 397 11.97 -2.34 -2.71
CA PRO A 397 11.29 -3.31 -3.59
C PRO A 397 9.90 -2.89 -4.06
N LEU A 398 9.21 -2.05 -3.29
CA LEU A 398 7.90 -1.48 -3.60
C LEU A 398 8.05 0.05 -3.64
N ASP A 399 8.53 0.55 -4.77
CA ASP A 399 9.01 1.93 -4.90
C ASP A 399 7.88 2.96 -5.14
N VAL A 400 8.26 4.20 -5.33
CA VAL A 400 7.31 5.31 -5.52
C VAL A 400 6.42 5.15 -6.76
N TYR A 401 6.94 4.51 -7.82
CA TYR A 401 6.16 4.28 -9.04
C TYR A 401 5.09 3.20 -8.83
N ASP A 402 5.40 2.18 -8.03
CA ASP A 402 4.43 1.17 -7.61
C ASP A 402 3.35 1.81 -6.74
N ALA A 403 3.77 2.59 -5.76
CA ALA A 403 2.85 3.32 -4.88
C ALA A 403 1.89 4.22 -5.67
N ALA A 404 2.40 4.99 -6.64
CA ALA A 404 1.59 5.87 -7.47
C ALA A 404 0.65 5.08 -8.40
N ALA A 405 1.16 4.06 -9.11
CA ALA A 405 0.38 3.28 -10.06
C ALA A 405 -0.75 2.47 -9.39
N TRP A 406 -0.52 1.97 -8.18
CA TRP A 406 -1.54 1.19 -7.46
C TRP A 406 -2.53 2.08 -6.73
N SER A 407 -2.08 3.18 -6.11
CA SER A 407 -2.96 4.12 -5.40
C SER A 407 -3.88 4.90 -6.35
N VAL A 408 -3.43 5.23 -7.56
CA VAL A 408 -4.21 6.02 -8.53
C VAL A 408 -5.47 5.30 -9.02
N ILE A 409 -5.56 3.98 -8.85
CA ILE A 409 -6.75 3.20 -9.20
C ILE A 409 -7.98 3.75 -8.46
N GLY A 410 -7.82 4.16 -7.19
CA GLY A 410 -8.89 4.77 -6.41
C GLY A 410 -9.54 5.95 -7.15
N PRO A 411 -8.85 7.08 -7.32
CA PRO A 411 -9.43 8.26 -7.98
C PRO A 411 -9.83 8.04 -9.45
N LEU A 412 -9.12 7.18 -10.21
CA LEU A 412 -9.52 6.86 -11.59
C LEU A 412 -10.81 6.04 -11.64
N SER A 413 -11.00 5.11 -10.69
CA SER A 413 -12.25 4.35 -10.59
C SER A 413 -13.44 5.24 -10.26
N GLU A 414 -13.26 6.20 -9.35
CA GLU A 414 -14.27 7.23 -9.04
C GLU A 414 -14.63 8.06 -10.26
N GLN A 415 -13.62 8.48 -11.03
CA GLN A 415 -13.83 9.20 -12.27
C GLN A 415 -14.60 8.37 -13.28
N SER A 416 -14.24 7.11 -13.49
CA SER A 416 -14.95 6.20 -14.40
C SER A 416 -16.42 6.07 -14.03
N ILE A 417 -16.72 5.79 -12.76
CA ILE A 417 -18.10 5.66 -12.25
C ILE A 417 -18.88 6.96 -12.45
N ALA A 418 -18.29 8.11 -12.11
CA ALA A 418 -18.93 9.41 -12.28
C ALA A 418 -19.24 9.77 -13.75
N MET A 419 -18.48 9.20 -14.68
CA MET A 419 -18.65 9.35 -16.13
C MET A 419 -19.53 8.24 -16.76
N GLY A 420 -20.29 7.49 -15.95
CA GLY A 420 -21.13 6.39 -16.45
C GLY A 420 -20.34 5.17 -16.88
N SER A 421 -19.27 4.86 -16.17
CA SER A 421 -18.36 3.73 -16.43
C SER A 421 -17.56 3.87 -17.73
N HIS A 422 -17.27 5.09 -18.15
CA HIS A 422 -16.38 5.33 -19.29
C HIS A 422 -14.94 4.88 -18.98
N PRO A 423 -14.20 4.41 -20.01
CA PRO A 423 -12.77 4.13 -19.85
C PRO A 423 -11.98 5.38 -19.45
N VAL A 424 -11.10 5.23 -18.46
CA VAL A 424 -10.18 6.27 -17.99
C VAL A 424 -8.75 5.79 -18.19
N THR A 425 -7.90 6.63 -18.73
CA THR A 425 -6.48 6.31 -19.01
C THR A 425 -5.64 6.53 -17.76
N PHE A 426 -4.72 5.60 -17.50
CA PHE A 426 -3.72 5.77 -16.46
C PHE A 426 -2.64 6.78 -16.84
N PRO A 427 -2.19 7.63 -15.91
CA PRO A 427 -0.93 8.36 -16.07
C PRO A 427 0.27 7.41 -16.11
N ASP A 428 1.25 7.70 -16.94
CA ASP A 428 2.55 7.03 -16.88
C ASP A 428 3.48 7.78 -15.90
N PHE A 429 3.47 7.35 -14.66
CA PHE A 429 4.30 7.91 -13.60
C PHE A 429 5.79 7.70 -13.83
N THR A 430 6.18 6.71 -14.64
CA THR A 430 7.57 6.42 -14.98
C THR A 430 8.12 7.27 -16.13
N ARG A 431 7.27 8.07 -16.78
CA ARG A 431 7.61 8.92 -17.93
C ARG A 431 8.32 8.11 -19.05
N GLY A 432 7.81 6.92 -19.34
CA GLY A 432 8.33 6.00 -20.35
C GLY A 432 9.46 5.10 -19.89
N GLN A 433 9.95 5.25 -18.67
CA GLN A 433 11.05 4.41 -18.17
C GLN A 433 10.59 2.96 -17.89
N TRP A 434 9.31 2.69 -17.69
CA TRP A 434 8.77 1.35 -17.48
C TRP A 434 9.29 0.32 -18.47
N ALA A 435 9.53 0.71 -19.72
CA ALA A 435 10.01 -0.19 -20.78
C ALA A 435 11.48 -0.68 -20.57
N ARG A 436 12.24 0.00 -19.72
CA ARG A 436 13.67 -0.30 -19.46
C ARG A 436 13.93 -0.74 -18.02
N ARG A 437 13.04 -0.42 -17.12
CA ARG A 437 13.13 -0.82 -15.70
C ARG A 437 13.06 -2.34 -15.60
N LYS A 438 13.74 -2.88 -14.61
CA LYS A 438 13.77 -4.33 -14.34
C LYS A 438 13.03 -4.63 -13.04
N PRO A 439 12.47 -5.83 -12.89
CA PRO A 439 11.94 -6.29 -11.61
C PRO A 439 12.98 -6.12 -10.51
N ILE A 440 12.52 -5.64 -9.34
CA ILE A 440 13.36 -5.45 -8.15
C ILE A 440 12.75 -6.15 -6.91
N PHE A 441 11.46 -6.46 -6.96
CA PHE A 441 10.75 -7.10 -5.86
C PHE A 441 11.13 -8.59 -5.76
N ALA A 442 11.50 -9.05 -4.56
CA ALA A 442 11.67 -10.46 -4.22
C ALA A 442 12.55 -11.23 -5.24
N LEU A 443 13.75 -10.70 -5.55
CA LEU A 443 14.69 -11.35 -6.48
C LEU A 443 15.60 -12.36 -5.78
N GLY A 444 15.76 -12.26 -4.48
CA GLY A 444 16.68 -13.07 -3.70
C GLY A 444 16.09 -13.51 -2.36
N ALA A 445 16.97 -13.93 -1.45
CA ALA A 445 16.63 -14.40 -0.10
C ALA A 445 16.90 -13.32 0.98
N GLU A 446 17.11 -12.07 0.62
CA GLU A 446 17.52 -11.03 1.57
C GLU A 446 16.36 -10.13 2.02
N TYR A 447 15.58 -9.59 1.07
CA TYR A 447 14.37 -8.78 1.27
C TYR A 447 13.57 -8.62 -0.03
#